data_a85df2078de9c3fdcf3222c471235d94
#
_entry.id   a85df2078de9c3fdcf3222c471235d94
#
_cell.length_a   1.000
_cell.length_b   1.000
_cell.length_c   1.000
_cell.angle_alpha   90.00
_cell.angle_beta   90.00
_cell.angle_gamma   90.00
#
_symmetry.space_group_name_H-M   'P 1'
#
loop_
_entity.id
_entity.type
_entity.pdbx_description
1 polymer ?
#
loop_
_entity_poly.entity_id
_entity_poly.type
_entity_poly.pdbx_seq_one_letter_code
_entity_poly.pdbx_strand_id
1 'polypeptide(L)'
;MGESERFSDFKQPRKRLSLGQDGNALMGLFTINIVFFLVLLTLQVIYFFFQKSEGLFFSEVMQYFEMPAQLTRLSERPWTMLTYMFSHVSVWQILSNSLWLWAFGFILQELTGNKKLIPIYIYGGLAGGLIFIIANYIIPPLRPSVGSAVLLGGNAATMAVAVATTTLAPDFRFFKNLNGGIPIWVLTLIYILIDFAGIASLSAAFSLSHLAGAAAGFVFIYLLRKDIDGSIWMNNFYNWFMNLFNPDKKPNAANIKEKVFYNTAGRKPYKKTPNITPQRVDEILDKINQKGYHFLTDEEKNILKRAAEEDL
;
A
#
# COMPACT_ATOMS: atom_id res chain seq x y z
N MET A 1 -19.41 33.40 20.77
CA MET A 1 -18.75 32.50 19.80
C MET A 1 -18.72 31.12 20.43
N GLY A 2 -19.47 30.20 19.86
CA GLY A 2 -19.70 28.87 20.45
C GLY A 2 -18.54 27.93 20.24
N GLU A 3 -18.37 26.97 21.17
CA GLU A 3 -17.33 25.92 21.10
C GLU A 3 -17.38 25.06 19.83
N SER A 4 -18.48 25.09 19.08
CA SER A 4 -18.63 24.35 17.82
C SER A 4 -17.78 24.86 16.66
N GLU A 5 -17.32 26.12 16.71
CA GLU A 5 -16.48 26.69 15.63
C GLU A 5 -14.99 26.30 15.75
N ARG A 6 -14.53 25.91 16.96
CA ARG A 6 -13.11 25.48 17.15
C ARG A 6 -12.79 24.11 16.59
N PHE A 7 -13.79 23.27 16.30
CA PHE A 7 -13.60 21.92 15.78
C PHE A 7 -13.82 21.78 14.26
N SER A 8 -14.21 22.86 13.56
CA SER A 8 -14.41 22.81 12.11
C SER A 8 -13.11 22.73 11.30
N ASP A 9 -11.99 23.20 11.86
CA ASP A 9 -10.70 23.24 11.16
C ASP A 9 -9.96 21.89 11.10
N PHE A 10 -10.43 20.87 11.83
CA PHE A 10 -9.79 19.54 11.81
C PHE A 10 -10.39 18.54 10.81
N LYS A 11 -11.45 18.89 10.11
CA LYS A 11 -11.89 18.12 8.96
C LYS A 11 -11.02 18.50 7.75
N GLN A 12 -9.81 17.97 7.69
CA GLN A 12 -9.11 17.90 6.40
C GLN A 12 -10.09 17.26 5.39
N PRO A 13 -10.39 17.92 4.26
CA PRO A 13 -11.22 17.31 3.24
C PRO A 13 -10.55 15.99 2.86
N ARG A 14 -11.21 14.85 3.13
CA ARG A 14 -10.75 13.54 2.65
C ARG A 14 -10.63 13.70 1.15
N LYS A 15 -9.38 13.76 0.64
CA LYS A 15 -9.12 13.79 -0.79
C LYS A 15 -9.79 12.54 -1.35
N ARG A 16 -10.88 12.71 -2.09
CA ARG A 16 -11.51 11.60 -2.81
C ARG A 16 -10.45 11.02 -3.72
N LEU A 17 -10.17 9.73 -3.58
CA LEU A 17 -9.22 9.03 -4.42
C LEU A 17 -9.74 9.11 -5.87
N SER A 18 -9.06 9.88 -6.69
CA SER A 18 -9.31 9.94 -8.12
C SER A 18 -8.47 8.86 -8.80
N LEU A 19 -9.02 8.20 -9.82
CA LEU A 19 -8.30 7.20 -10.62
C LEU A 19 -6.99 7.73 -11.23
N GLY A 20 -6.89 9.04 -11.49
CA GLY A 20 -5.69 9.71 -12.01
C GLY A 20 -4.76 10.31 -10.95
N GLN A 21 -4.91 9.99 -9.68
CA GLN A 21 -4.07 10.54 -8.63
C GLN A 21 -2.69 9.86 -8.61
N ASP A 22 -1.61 10.67 -8.56
CA ASP A 22 -0.24 10.17 -8.45
C ASP A 22 -0.08 9.24 -7.24
N GLY A 23 0.60 8.09 -7.45
CA GLY A 23 0.84 7.10 -6.42
C GLY A 23 -0.38 6.22 -6.06
N ASN A 24 -1.39 6.13 -6.94
CA ASN A 24 -2.53 5.25 -6.73
C ASN A 24 -2.11 3.77 -6.84
N ALA A 25 -2.09 3.07 -5.70
CA ALA A 25 -1.65 1.68 -5.60
C ALA A 25 -2.52 0.71 -6.42
N LEU A 26 -3.84 0.95 -6.47
CA LEU A 26 -4.77 0.13 -7.26
C LEU A 26 -4.50 0.26 -8.76
N MET A 27 -4.28 1.48 -9.24
CA MET A 27 -3.89 1.72 -10.63
C MET A 27 -2.53 1.09 -10.95
N GLY A 28 -1.59 1.14 -10.02
CA GLY A 28 -0.29 0.46 -10.14
C GLY A 28 -0.45 -1.05 -10.34
N LEU A 29 -1.29 -1.70 -9.52
CA LEU A 29 -1.60 -3.13 -9.66
C LEU A 29 -2.29 -3.45 -10.99
N PHE A 30 -3.24 -2.64 -11.43
CA PHE A 30 -3.86 -2.84 -12.74
C PHE A 30 -2.86 -2.71 -13.87
N THR A 31 -2.02 -1.67 -13.83
CA THR A 31 -1.00 -1.44 -14.85
C THR A 31 -0.06 -2.64 -14.95
N ILE A 32 0.44 -3.16 -13.83
CA ILE A 32 1.32 -4.34 -13.84
C ILE A 32 0.61 -5.55 -14.42
N ASN A 33 -0.62 -5.87 -13.97
CA ASN A 33 -1.41 -6.99 -14.48
C ASN A 33 -1.67 -6.87 -15.99
N ILE A 34 -2.04 -5.69 -16.48
CA ILE A 34 -2.30 -5.44 -17.91
C ILE A 34 -1.01 -5.55 -18.72
N VAL A 35 0.10 -4.99 -18.24
CA VAL A 35 1.40 -5.09 -18.95
C VAL A 35 1.84 -6.54 -19.05
N PHE A 36 1.79 -7.33 -17.96
CA PHE A 36 2.10 -8.76 -18.00
C PHE A 36 1.20 -9.50 -18.99
N PHE A 37 -0.10 -9.24 -18.94
CA PHE A 37 -1.06 -9.87 -19.85
C PHE A 37 -0.77 -9.52 -21.32
N LEU A 38 -0.52 -8.26 -21.64
CA LEU A 38 -0.24 -7.83 -23.01
C LEU A 38 1.08 -8.41 -23.53
N VAL A 39 2.11 -8.50 -22.70
CA VAL A 39 3.37 -9.15 -23.07
C VAL A 39 3.15 -10.62 -23.36
N LEU A 40 2.48 -11.36 -22.47
CA LEU A 40 2.20 -12.80 -22.66
C LEU A 40 1.29 -13.03 -23.89
N LEU A 41 0.26 -12.23 -24.07
CA LEU A 41 -0.64 -12.29 -25.23
C LEU A 41 0.15 -12.04 -26.53
N THR A 42 1.03 -11.03 -26.56
CA THR A 42 1.86 -10.74 -27.73
C THR A 42 2.78 -11.93 -28.07
N LEU A 43 3.41 -12.52 -27.06
CA LEU A 43 4.24 -13.71 -27.28
C LEU A 43 3.40 -14.89 -27.79
N GLN A 44 2.20 -15.12 -27.22
CA GLN A 44 1.29 -16.16 -27.68
C GLN A 44 0.86 -15.96 -29.14
N VAL A 45 0.56 -14.72 -29.53
CA VAL A 45 0.25 -14.36 -30.93
C VAL A 45 1.43 -14.61 -31.86
N ILE A 46 2.66 -14.28 -31.43
CA ILE A 46 3.88 -14.58 -32.19
C ILE A 46 4.01 -16.09 -32.42
N TYR A 47 3.84 -16.90 -31.37
CA TYR A 47 3.89 -18.38 -31.51
C TYR A 47 2.85 -18.90 -32.48
N PHE A 48 1.63 -18.33 -32.44
CA PHE A 48 0.58 -18.67 -33.40
C PHE A 48 0.99 -18.38 -34.84
N PHE A 49 1.52 -17.19 -35.13
CA PHE A 49 1.96 -16.84 -36.49
C PHE A 49 3.11 -17.72 -37.00
N PHE A 50 3.99 -18.16 -36.11
CA PHE A 50 5.06 -19.09 -36.45
C PHE A 50 4.62 -20.57 -36.45
N GLN A 51 3.31 -20.84 -36.39
CA GLN A 51 2.70 -22.17 -36.37
C GLN A 51 3.29 -23.09 -35.27
N LYS A 52 3.72 -22.51 -34.17
CA LYS A 52 4.17 -23.26 -32.99
C LYS A 52 2.96 -23.74 -32.21
N SER A 53 3.05 -24.96 -31.63
CA SER A 53 1.97 -25.48 -30.82
C SER A 53 1.81 -24.67 -29.51
N GLU A 54 0.61 -24.64 -28.99
CA GLU A 54 0.31 -24.04 -27.70
C GLU A 54 1.14 -24.66 -26.57
N GLY A 55 1.39 -25.97 -26.62
CA GLY A 55 2.24 -26.67 -25.67
C GLY A 55 3.68 -26.13 -25.64
N LEU A 56 4.21 -25.73 -26.80
CA LEU A 56 5.54 -25.08 -26.87
C LEU A 56 5.54 -23.70 -26.20
N PHE A 57 4.49 -22.92 -26.38
CA PHE A 57 4.37 -21.64 -25.67
C PHE A 57 4.39 -21.84 -24.15
N PHE A 58 3.63 -22.81 -23.62
CA PHE A 58 3.65 -23.10 -22.20
C PHE A 58 5.02 -23.61 -21.71
N SER A 59 5.67 -24.49 -22.46
CA SER A 59 6.96 -25.06 -22.05
C SER A 59 8.15 -24.11 -22.23
N GLU A 60 8.12 -23.18 -23.19
CA GLU A 60 9.25 -22.29 -23.48
C GLU A 60 9.09 -20.91 -22.86
N VAL A 61 7.86 -20.39 -22.72
CA VAL A 61 7.58 -19.04 -22.23
C VAL A 61 6.95 -19.06 -20.84
N MET A 62 5.79 -19.73 -20.70
CA MET A 62 5.01 -19.67 -19.45
C MET A 62 5.74 -20.22 -18.24
N GLN A 63 6.62 -21.19 -18.43
CA GLN A 63 7.47 -21.75 -17.36
C GLN A 63 8.29 -20.70 -16.58
N TYR A 64 8.52 -19.50 -17.11
CA TYR A 64 9.23 -18.41 -16.45
C TYR A 64 8.31 -17.46 -15.67
N PHE A 65 7.00 -17.61 -15.83
CA PHE A 65 5.98 -16.74 -15.23
C PHE A 65 5.05 -17.49 -14.28
N GLU A 66 4.80 -18.78 -14.52
CA GLU A 66 4.00 -19.63 -13.66
C GLU A 66 4.82 -20.22 -12.51
N MET A 67 4.22 -20.40 -11.35
CA MET A 67 4.90 -20.97 -10.19
C MET A 67 4.72 -22.49 -10.16
N PRO A 68 5.80 -23.29 -10.30
CA PRO A 68 5.73 -24.74 -10.25
C PRO A 68 5.53 -25.24 -8.81
N ALA A 69 4.78 -26.33 -8.65
CA ALA A 69 4.69 -27.04 -7.36
C ALA A 69 6.01 -27.76 -7.03
N GLN A 70 6.75 -28.22 -8.05
CA GLN A 70 8.00 -28.94 -7.89
C GLN A 70 9.13 -28.03 -7.38
N LEU A 71 9.66 -28.32 -6.19
CA LEU A 71 10.66 -27.48 -5.51
C LEU A 71 11.96 -27.32 -6.30
N THR A 72 12.40 -28.37 -7.04
CA THR A 72 13.61 -28.28 -7.90
C THR A 72 13.43 -27.25 -9.00
N ARG A 73 12.30 -27.25 -9.70
CA ARG A 73 11.98 -26.24 -10.72
C ARG A 73 11.81 -24.85 -10.11
N LEU A 74 11.24 -24.75 -8.90
CA LEU A 74 11.10 -23.48 -8.20
C LEU A 74 12.45 -22.90 -7.79
N SER A 75 13.40 -23.74 -7.34
CA SER A 75 14.74 -23.26 -6.97
C SER A 75 15.54 -22.74 -8.18
N GLU A 76 15.27 -23.23 -9.38
CA GLU A 76 15.84 -22.70 -10.62
C GLU A 76 15.23 -21.34 -11.02
N ARG A 77 13.99 -21.08 -10.62
CA ARG A 77 13.20 -19.88 -11.01
C ARG A 77 12.45 -19.28 -9.83
N PRO A 78 13.16 -18.83 -8.78
CA PRO A 78 12.52 -18.37 -7.54
C PRO A 78 11.66 -17.11 -7.73
N TRP A 79 11.91 -16.31 -8.76
CA TRP A 79 11.09 -15.13 -9.08
C TRP A 79 9.64 -15.49 -9.44
N THR A 80 9.38 -16.74 -9.86
CA THR A 80 8.01 -17.19 -10.18
C THR A 80 7.09 -17.15 -8.98
N MET A 81 7.60 -17.15 -7.76
CA MET A 81 6.82 -16.89 -6.53
C MET A 81 6.16 -15.51 -6.52
N LEU A 82 6.66 -14.56 -7.31
CA LEU A 82 6.06 -13.22 -7.45
C LEU A 82 5.38 -13.04 -8.80
N THR A 83 5.98 -13.51 -9.90
CA THR A 83 5.46 -13.24 -11.24
C THR A 83 4.14 -13.94 -11.52
N TYR A 84 3.90 -15.12 -10.93
CA TYR A 84 2.68 -15.88 -11.17
C TYR A 84 1.41 -15.10 -10.86
N MET A 85 1.43 -14.26 -9.82
CA MET A 85 0.23 -13.52 -9.36
C MET A 85 -0.16 -12.36 -10.29
N PHE A 86 0.74 -11.98 -11.22
CA PHE A 86 0.49 -10.95 -12.24
C PHE A 86 0.24 -11.55 -13.62
N SER A 87 0.47 -12.87 -13.79
CA SER A 87 0.42 -13.54 -15.07
C SER A 87 -0.96 -14.13 -15.34
N HIS A 88 -1.55 -13.81 -16.47
CA HIS A 88 -2.85 -14.26 -16.90
C HIS A 88 -2.77 -14.70 -18.36
N VAL A 89 -3.40 -15.82 -18.71
CA VAL A 89 -3.40 -16.38 -20.10
C VAL A 89 -4.75 -16.20 -20.79
N SER A 90 -5.78 -15.79 -20.08
CA SER A 90 -7.13 -15.60 -20.61
C SER A 90 -7.64 -14.19 -20.31
N VAL A 91 -8.27 -13.57 -21.32
CA VAL A 91 -8.98 -12.29 -21.17
C VAL A 91 -10.02 -12.38 -20.04
N TRP A 92 -10.73 -13.51 -19.95
CA TRP A 92 -11.73 -13.72 -18.91
C TRP A 92 -11.14 -13.75 -17.50
N GLN A 93 -9.97 -14.39 -17.37
CA GLN A 93 -9.25 -14.48 -16.11
C GLN A 93 -8.80 -13.10 -15.62
N ILE A 94 -8.17 -12.29 -16.48
CA ILE A 94 -7.71 -10.96 -16.09
C ILE A 94 -8.87 -10.00 -15.81
N LEU A 95 -9.96 -10.07 -16.59
CA LEU A 95 -11.14 -9.23 -16.35
C LEU A 95 -11.81 -9.57 -15.01
N SER A 96 -12.04 -10.86 -14.74
CA SER A 96 -12.62 -11.32 -13.48
C SER A 96 -11.75 -10.92 -12.29
N ASN A 97 -10.44 -11.18 -12.36
CA ASN A 97 -9.51 -10.82 -11.29
C ASN A 97 -9.47 -9.30 -11.07
N SER A 98 -9.41 -8.51 -12.15
CA SER A 98 -9.41 -7.05 -12.09
C SER A 98 -10.71 -6.49 -11.52
N LEU A 99 -11.86 -7.08 -11.83
CA LEU A 99 -13.16 -6.66 -11.29
C LEU A 99 -13.21 -6.84 -9.76
N TRP A 100 -12.81 -8.00 -9.27
CA TRP A 100 -12.75 -8.27 -7.83
C TRP A 100 -11.73 -7.38 -7.13
N LEU A 101 -10.54 -7.24 -7.71
CA LEU A 101 -9.50 -6.37 -7.19
C LEU A 101 -9.95 -4.90 -7.16
N TRP A 102 -10.68 -4.45 -8.18
CA TRP A 102 -11.27 -3.11 -8.19
C TRP A 102 -12.30 -2.93 -7.08
N ALA A 103 -13.25 -3.85 -6.98
CA ALA A 103 -14.35 -3.73 -6.03
C ALA A 103 -13.85 -3.65 -4.58
N PHE A 104 -12.96 -4.55 -4.18
CA PHE A 104 -12.44 -4.60 -2.81
C PHE A 104 -11.24 -3.67 -2.61
N GLY A 105 -10.34 -3.60 -3.57
CA GLY A 105 -9.13 -2.78 -3.48
C GLY A 105 -9.42 -1.29 -3.41
N PHE A 106 -10.45 -0.81 -4.13
CA PHE A 106 -10.88 0.58 -4.05
C PHE A 106 -11.33 0.95 -2.62
N ILE A 107 -12.16 0.10 -1.99
CA ILE A 107 -12.63 0.33 -0.62
C ILE A 107 -11.46 0.26 0.37
N LEU A 108 -10.60 -0.75 0.23
CA LEU A 108 -9.43 -0.90 1.10
C LEU A 108 -8.54 0.33 1.03
N GLN A 109 -8.26 0.81 -0.19
CA GLN A 109 -7.42 1.97 -0.42
C GLN A 109 -8.06 3.27 0.12
N GLU A 110 -9.39 3.41 0.01
CA GLU A 110 -10.12 4.55 0.58
C GLU A 110 -10.04 4.57 2.11
N LEU A 111 -10.07 3.40 2.75
CA LEU A 111 -10.04 3.27 4.20
C LEU A 111 -8.63 3.36 4.81
N THR A 112 -7.61 2.82 4.11
CA THR A 112 -6.26 2.66 4.67
C THR A 112 -5.19 3.48 3.95
N GLY A 113 -5.56 4.14 2.85
CA GLY A 113 -4.63 4.82 1.95
C GLY A 113 -3.82 3.86 1.07
N ASN A 114 -2.93 4.43 0.25
CA ASN A 114 -2.19 3.69 -0.79
C ASN A 114 -1.18 2.65 -0.26
N LYS A 115 -0.76 2.75 1.01
CA LYS A 115 0.40 2.01 1.54
C LYS A 115 0.10 0.58 1.96
N LYS A 116 -1.17 0.16 2.04
CA LYS A 116 -1.57 -1.16 2.55
C LYS A 116 -1.96 -2.14 1.44
N LEU A 117 -2.50 -1.65 0.34
CA LEU A 117 -3.07 -2.48 -0.72
C LEU A 117 -2.04 -3.43 -1.35
N ILE A 118 -0.88 -2.89 -1.80
CA ILE A 118 0.18 -3.70 -2.42
C ILE A 118 0.74 -4.74 -1.45
N PRO A 119 1.11 -4.40 -0.19
CA PRO A 119 1.55 -5.39 0.79
C PRO A 119 0.54 -6.52 1.01
N ILE A 120 -0.75 -6.22 1.19
CA ILE A 120 -1.79 -7.24 1.38
C ILE A 120 -1.88 -8.16 0.15
N TYR A 121 -1.86 -7.59 -1.05
CA TYR A 121 -1.87 -8.34 -2.30
C TYR A 121 -0.68 -9.31 -2.39
N ILE A 122 0.53 -8.82 -2.12
CA ILE A 122 1.76 -9.64 -2.18
C ILE A 122 1.77 -10.72 -1.09
N TYR A 123 1.41 -10.39 0.16
CA TYR A 123 1.32 -11.40 1.22
C TYR A 123 0.29 -12.48 0.90
N GLY A 124 -0.86 -12.09 0.34
CA GLY A 124 -1.89 -13.03 -0.09
C GLY A 124 -1.38 -13.97 -1.18
N GLY A 125 -0.69 -13.43 -2.19
CA GLY A 125 -0.07 -14.22 -3.23
C GLY A 125 1.00 -15.18 -2.67
N LEU A 126 1.94 -14.69 -1.86
CA LEU A 126 2.98 -15.54 -1.26
C LEU A 126 2.39 -16.66 -0.39
N ALA A 127 1.41 -16.36 0.44
CA ALA A 127 0.72 -17.37 1.26
C ALA A 127 0.00 -18.40 0.39
N GLY A 128 -0.70 -17.94 -0.66
CA GLY A 128 -1.34 -18.79 -1.64
C GLY A 128 -0.36 -19.73 -2.34
N GLY A 129 0.75 -19.19 -2.82
CA GLY A 129 1.81 -19.97 -3.45
C GLY A 129 2.40 -21.03 -2.52
N LEU A 130 2.69 -20.66 -1.27
CA LEU A 130 3.21 -21.59 -0.27
C LEU A 130 2.23 -22.75 -0.03
N ILE A 131 0.96 -22.45 0.18
CA ILE A 131 -0.06 -23.50 0.43
C ILE A 131 -0.31 -24.33 -0.83
N PHE A 132 -0.21 -23.77 -2.04
CA PHE A 132 -0.26 -24.53 -3.28
C PHE A 132 0.82 -25.60 -3.33
N ILE A 133 2.06 -25.28 -2.99
CA ILE A 133 3.15 -26.25 -2.92
C ILE A 133 2.83 -27.31 -1.87
N ILE A 134 2.55 -26.90 -0.64
CA ILE A 134 2.27 -27.80 0.48
C ILE A 134 1.12 -28.76 0.13
N ALA A 135 0.04 -28.27 -0.47
CA ALA A 135 -1.11 -29.07 -0.85
C ALA A 135 -0.73 -30.16 -1.86
N ASN A 136 0.07 -29.83 -2.88
CA ASN A 136 0.51 -30.79 -3.89
C ASN A 136 1.41 -31.90 -3.29
N TYR A 137 2.20 -31.62 -2.26
CA TYR A 137 3.03 -32.62 -1.60
C TYR A 137 2.29 -33.45 -0.53
N ILE A 138 1.34 -32.83 0.19
CA ILE A 138 0.67 -33.48 1.33
C ILE A 138 -0.57 -34.27 0.89
N ILE A 139 -1.38 -33.72 -0.01
CA ILE A 139 -2.67 -34.31 -0.40
C ILE A 139 -2.43 -35.49 -1.37
N PRO A 140 -2.76 -36.75 -0.98
CA PRO A 140 -2.41 -37.93 -1.77
C PRO A 140 -2.88 -37.88 -3.22
N PRO A 141 -4.12 -37.48 -3.56
CA PRO A 141 -4.58 -37.37 -4.96
C PRO A 141 -3.78 -36.40 -5.83
N LEU A 142 -3.09 -35.39 -5.24
CA LEU A 142 -2.35 -34.37 -5.96
C LEU A 142 -0.86 -34.70 -6.17
N ARG A 143 -0.32 -35.63 -5.38
CA ARG A 143 1.10 -36.01 -5.44
C ARG A 143 1.59 -36.45 -6.83
N PRO A 144 0.82 -37.21 -7.62
CA PRO A 144 1.25 -37.61 -8.96
C PRO A 144 1.45 -36.44 -9.91
N SER A 145 0.78 -35.31 -9.67
CA SER A 145 0.84 -34.10 -10.52
C SER A 145 1.88 -33.08 -10.09
N VAL A 146 2.65 -33.30 -9.02
CA VAL A 146 3.65 -32.34 -8.50
C VAL A 146 4.63 -31.88 -9.61
N GLY A 147 5.06 -32.79 -10.48
CA GLY A 147 5.98 -32.48 -11.58
C GLY A 147 5.40 -31.57 -12.67
N SER A 148 4.07 -31.53 -12.82
CA SER A 148 3.36 -30.77 -13.86
C SER A 148 2.46 -29.66 -13.30
N ALA A 149 2.16 -29.71 -12.01
CA ALA A 149 1.29 -28.70 -11.39
C ALA A 149 1.97 -27.33 -11.34
N VAL A 150 1.25 -26.33 -11.82
CA VAL A 150 1.69 -24.94 -11.85
C VAL A 150 0.57 -24.02 -11.35
N LEU A 151 0.93 -22.94 -10.66
CA LEU A 151 0.01 -21.92 -10.20
C LEU A 151 0.17 -20.66 -11.06
N LEU A 152 -0.95 -20.09 -11.48
CA LEU A 152 -1.01 -18.92 -12.36
C LEU A 152 -2.22 -18.03 -12.01
N GLY A 153 -1.99 -16.73 -12.00
CA GLY A 153 -3.04 -15.73 -11.76
C GLY A 153 -3.06 -15.16 -10.35
N GLY A 154 -3.64 -13.96 -10.22
CA GLY A 154 -3.67 -13.17 -8.99
C GLY A 154 -4.79 -13.52 -8.00
N ASN A 155 -5.50 -14.63 -8.17
CA ASN A 155 -6.71 -14.91 -7.39
C ASN A 155 -6.47 -14.99 -5.88
N ALA A 156 -5.38 -15.66 -5.43
CA ALA A 156 -5.01 -15.72 -4.02
C ALA A 156 -4.71 -14.32 -3.43
N ALA A 157 -4.00 -13.49 -4.20
CA ALA A 157 -3.69 -12.12 -3.83
C ALA A 157 -4.96 -11.23 -3.76
N THR A 158 -5.86 -11.39 -4.74
CA THR A 158 -7.14 -10.66 -4.78
C THR A 158 -8.08 -11.13 -3.66
N MET A 159 -8.11 -12.42 -3.34
CA MET A 159 -8.86 -12.96 -2.20
C MET A 159 -8.35 -12.37 -0.87
N ALA A 160 -7.04 -12.20 -0.71
CA ALA A 160 -6.47 -11.54 0.46
C ALA A 160 -6.98 -10.09 0.60
N VAL A 161 -7.02 -9.34 -0.50
CA VAL A 161 -7.58 -7.98 -0.52
C VAL A 161 -9.07 -7.99 -0.17
N ALA A 162 -9.85 -8.93 -0.71
CA ALA A 162 -11.28 -9.05 -0.44
C ALA A 162 -11.57 -9.31 1.05
N VAL A 163 -10.87 -10.29 1.63
CA VAL A 163 -11.06 -10.64 3.04
C VAL A 163 -10.51 -9.54 3.96
N ALA A 164 -9.37 -8.94 3.63
CA ALA A 164 -8.83 -7.79 4.38
C ALA A 164 -9.83 -6.62 4.42
N THR A 165 -10.42 -6.27 3.28
CA THR A 165 -11.41 -5.20 3.16
C THR A 165 -12.65 -5.50 3.99
N THR A 166 -13.17 -6.72 3.89
CA THR A 166 -14.35 -7.17 4.64
C THR A 166 -14.09 -7.19 6.14
N THR A 167 -12.90 -7.65 6.56
CA THR A 167 -12.49 -7.64 7.97
C THR A 167 -12.40 -6.21 8.52
N LEU A 168 -11.94 -5.27 7.70
CA LEU A 168 -11.80 -3.86 8.09
C LEU A 168 -13.16 -3.14 8.18
N ALA A 169 -14.04 -3.37 7.20
CA ALA A 169 -15.32 -2.67 7.06
C ALA A 169 -16.47 -3.66 6.74
N PRO A 170 -16.87 -4.54 7.67
CA PRO A 170 -17.88 -5.58 7.43
C PRO A 170 -19.27 -5.01 7.09
N ASP A 171 -19.57 -3.82 7.60
CA ASP A 171 -20.87 -3.15 7.40
C ASP A 171 -20.95 -2.34 6.11
N PHE A 172 -19.87 -2.29 5.33
CA PHE A 172 -19.88 -1.62 4.04
C PHE A 172 -20.90 -2.28 3.09
N ARG A 173 -21.66 -1.45 2.34
CA ARG A 173 -22.68 -1.93 1.42
C ARG A 173 -22.45 -1.39 0.02
N PHE A 174 -22.45 -2.31 -0.95
CA PHE A 174 -22.51 -1.97 -2.37
C PHE A 174 -23.94 -1.62 -2.79
N PHE A 175 -24.09 -0.75 -3.79
CA PHE A 175 -25.37 -0.41 -4.41
C PHE A 175 -26.45 0.02 -3.41
N LYS A 176 -26.13 0.94 -2.51
CA LYS A 176 -27.03 1.43 -1.43
C LYS A 176 -28.39 1.90 -1.95
N ASN A 177 -28.45 2.34 -3.21
CA ASN A 177 -29.69 2.79 -3.86
C ASN A 177 -30.63 1.64 -4.26
N LEU A 178 -30.14 0.39 -4.23
CA LEU A 178 -30.93 -0.81 -4.51
C LEU A 178 -31.31 -1.47 -3.19
N ASN A 179 -32.48 -1.15 -2.69
CA ASN A 179 -33.09 -1.79 -1.51
C ASN A 179 -32.16 -1.92 -0.27
N GLY A 180 -31.36 -0.87 0.00
CA GLY A 180 -30.42 -0.86 1.13
C GLY A 180 -29.05 -1.47 0.86
N GLY A 181 -28.82 -2.01 -0.34
CA GLY A 181 -27.53 -2.49 -0.81
C GLY A 181 -27.11 -3.86 -0.30
N ILE A 182 -26.10 -4.43 -0.96
CA ILE A 182 -25.55 -5.75 -0.63
C ILE A 182 -24.37 -5.56 0.33
N PRO A 183 -24.38 -6.16 1.54
CA PRO A 183 -23.24 -6.10 2.45
C PRO A 183 -22.00 -6.74 1.84
N ILE A 184 -20.82 -6.13 2.06
CA ILE A 184 -19.56 -6.62 1.50
C ILE A 184 -19.23 -8.05 1.93
N TRP A 185 -19.56 -8.44 3.15
CA TRP A 185 -19.32 -9.79 3.67
C TRP A 185 -20.07 -10.86 2.88
N VAL A 186 -21.25 -10.54 2.32
CA VAL A 186 -22.02 -11.50 1.49
C VAL A 186 -21.24 -11.81 0.21
N LEU A 187 -20.70 -10.79 -0.47
CA LEU A 187 -19.89 -10.99 -1.68
C LEU A 187 -18.62 -11.77 -1.37
N THR A 188 -17.95 -11.47 -0.27
CA THR A 188 -16.76 -12.19 0.17
C THR A 188 -17.07 -13.63 0.52
N LEU A 189 -18.20 -13.88 1.21
CA LEU A 189 -18.65 -15.23 1.53
C LEU A 189 -18.93 -16.04 0.27
N ILE A 190 -19.62 -15.47 -0.72
CA ILE A 190 -19.88 -16.13 -2.01
C ILE A 190 -18.56 -16.49 -2.69
N TYR A 191 -17.60 -15.57 -2.71
CA TYR A 191 -16.28 -15.80 -3.30
C TYR A 191 -15.55 -16.97 -2.61
N ILE A 192 -15.53 -16.99 -1.27
CA ILE A 192 -14.94 -18.08 -0.48
C ILE A 192 -15.66 -19.41 -0.73
N LEU A 193 -17.01 -19.42 -0.81
CA LEU A 193 -17.78 -20.64 -1.02
C LEU A 193 -17.55 -21.26 -2.41
N ILE A 194 -17.35 -20.45 -3.45
CA ILE A 194 -16.98 -20.92 -4.78
C ILE A 194 -15.65 -21.68 -4.72
N ASP A 195 -14.65 -21.12 -4.07
CA ASP A 195 -13.34 -21.78 -3.92
C ASP A 195 -13.42 -23.01 -3.01
N PHE A 196 -14.19 -22.93 -1.93
CA PHE A 196 -14.40 -24.07 -1.03
C PHE A 196 -15.01 -25.27 -1.76
N ALA A 197 -15.98 -25.03 -2.64
CA ALA A 197 -16.59 -26.09 -3.47
C ALA A 197 -15.56 -26.75 -4.41
N GLY A 198 -14.52 -26.04 -4.82
CA GLY A 198 -13.43 -26.57 -5.66
C GLY A 198 -12.48 -27.54 -4.94
N ILE A 199 -12.47 -27.59 -3.60
CA ILE A 199 -11.53 -28.44 -2.83
C ILE A 199 -11.77 -29.93 -3.09
N ALA A 200 -13.02 -30.34 -3.34
CA ALA A 200 -13.37 -31.75 -3.61
C ALA A 200 -13.05 -32.19 -5.06
N SER A 201 -12.17 -31.48 -5.77
CA SER A 201 -11.83 -31.73 -7.17
C SER A 201 -10.31 -31.77 -7.39
N LEU A 202 -9.88 -32.08 -8.61
CA LEU A 202 -8.48 -32.00 -9.01
C LEU A 202 -7.90 -30.57 -8.93
N SER A 203 -8.76 -29.55 -8.77
CA SER A 203 -8.37 -28.16 -8.53
C SER A 203 -8.16 -27.81 -7.05
N ALA A 204 -8.17 -28.80 -6.15
CA ALA A 204 -8.05 -28.58 -4.69
C ALA A 204 -6.84 -27.70 -4.31
N ALA A 205 -5.69 -27.87 -4.93
CA ALA A 205 -4.50 -27.05 -4.66
C ALA A 205 -4.72 -25.57 -4.98
N PHE A 206 -5.47 -25.25 -6.04
CA PHE A 206 -5.81 -23.87 -6.41
C PHE A 206 -6.77 -23.26 -5.39
N SER A 207 -7.84 -23.99 -5.06
CA SER A 207 -8.82 -23.53 -4.08
C SER A 207 -8.18 -23.30 -2.70
N LEU A 208 -7.31 -24.19 -2.25
CA LEU A 208 -6.55 -24.03 -1.01
C LEU A 208 -5.60 -22.83 -1.07
N SER A 209 -4.97 -22.59 -2.21
CA SER A 209 -4.15 -21.39 -2.45
C SER A 209 -4.94 -20.10 -2.24
N HIS A 210 -6.17 -20.01 -2.81
CA HIS A 210 -7.02 -18.85 -2.66
C HIS A 210 -7.47 -18.64 -1.21
N LEU A 211 -7.86 -19.74 -0.52
CA LEU A 211 -8.23 -19.68 0.90
C LEU A 211 -7.06 -19.29 1.81
N ALA A 212 -5.83 -19.69 1.44
CA ALA A 212 -4.63 -19.22 2.13
C ALA A 212 -4.41 -17.72 1.94
N GLY A 213 -4.68 -17.20 0.75
CA GLY A 213 -4.72 -15.76 0.49
C GLY A 213 -5.75 -15.06 1.39
N ALA A 214 -6.96 -15.60 1.50
CA ALA A 214 -8.00 -15.12 2.41
C ALA A 214 -7.52 -15.04 3.86
N ALA A 215 -6.91 -16.13 4.36
CA ALA A 215 -6.33 -16.17 5.70
C ALA A 215 -5.23 -15.14 5.91
N ALA A 216 -4.34 -14.94 4.93
CA ALA A 216 -3.30 -13.92 4.99
C ALA A 216 -3.88 -12.50 5.08
N GLY A 217 -4.91 -12.19 4.30
CA GLY A 217 -5.62 -10.90 4.36
C GLY A 217 -6.27 -10.65 5.73
N PHE A 218 -6.93 -11.67 6.29
CA PHE A 218 -7.50 -11.61 7.64
C PHE A 218 -6.42 -11.36 8.70
N VAL A 219 -5.34 -12.16 8.69
CA VAL A 219 -4.24 -12.04 9.64
C VAL A 219 -3.57 -10.67 9.55
N PHE A 220 -3.38 -10.14 8.35
CA PHE A 220 -2.81 -8.81 8.17
C PHE A 220 -3.64 -7.74 8.90
N ILE A 221 -4.96 -7.72 8.72
CA ILE A 221 -5.83 -6.74 9.39
C ILE A 221 -5.93 -7.00 10.89
N TYR A 222 -5.93 -8.26 11.32
CA TYR A 222 -5.90 -8.62 12.73
C TYR A 222 -4.65 -8.10 13.44
N LEU A 223 -3.47 -8.25 12.81
CA LEU A 223 -2.21 -7.71 13.31
C LEU A 223 -2.20 -6.17 13.28
N LEU A 224 -2.71 -5.58 12.20
CA LEU A 224 -2.81 -4.12 12.08
C LEU A 224 -3.67 -3.50 13.20
N ARG A 225 -4.74 -4.19 13.64
CA ARG A 225 -5.57 -3.77 14.79
C ARG A 225 -4.82 -3.88 16.14
N LYS A 226 -3.71 -4.59 16.18
CA LYS A 226 -2.80 -4.70 17.32
C LYS A 226 -1.56 -3.82 17.18
N ASP A 227 -1.62 -2.78 16.34
CA ASP A 227 -0.54 -1.86 16.02
C ASP A 227 0.71 -2.51 15.40
N ILE A 228 0.56 -3.76 14.87
CA ILE A 228 1.61 -4.46 14.15
C ILE A 228 1.37 -4.27 12.64
N ASP A 229 2.11 -3.35 12.06
CA ASP A 229 1.96 -2.99 10.64
C ASP A 229 2.98 -3.71 9.75
N GLY A 230 2.57 -4.81 9.14
CA GLY A 230 3.39 -5.59 8.21
C GLY A 230 3.74 -4.88 6.89
N SER A 231 3.15 -3.72 6.60
CA SER A 231 3.45 -2.98 5.36
C SER A 231 4.70 -2.09 5.44
N ILE A 232 5.17 -1.75 6.64
CA ILE A 232 6.23 -0.74 6.85
C ILE A 232 7.51 -1.14 6.12
N TRP A 233 7.99 -2.36 6.31
CA TRP A 233 9.25 -2.81 5.72
C TRP A 233 9.19 -2.82 4.18
N MET A 234 8.06 -3.23 3.60
CA MET A 234 7.87 -3.29 2.16
C MET A 234 7.79 -1.89 1.55
N ASN A 235 7.10 -0.96 2.21
CA ASN A 235 7.07 0.45 1.80
C ASN A 235 8.45 1.11 1.92
N ASN A 236 9.21 0.79 2.97
CA ASN A 236 10.58 1.28 3.14
C ASN A 236 11.51 0.72 2.04
N PHE A 237 11.38 -0.56 1.70
CA PHE A 237 12.12 -1.18 0.60
C PHE A 237 11.75 -0.53 -0.74
N TYR A 238 10.46 -0.33 -1.02
CA TYR A 238 10.00 0.37 -2.22
C TYR A 238 10.57 1.78 -2.31
N ASN A 239 10.50 2.56 -1.23
CA ASN A 239 11.04 3.91 -1.18
C ASN A 239 12.57 3.91 -1.37
N TRP A 240 13.27 2.95 -0.77
CA TRP A 240 14.71 2.78 -0.96
C TRP A 240 15.04 2.50 -2.44
N PHE A 241 14.34 1.55 -3.06
CA PHE A 241 14.52 1.18 -4.46
C PHE A 241 14.26 2.36 -5.41
N MET A 242 13.14 3.07 -5.24
CA MET A 242 12.80 4.23 -6.05
C MET A 242 13.81 5.38 -5.87
N ASN A 243 14.35 5.54 -4.67
CA ASN A 243 15.38 6.54 -4.40
C ASN A 243 16.75 6.21 -5.02
N LEU A 244 17.02 4.96 -5.43
CA LEU A 244 18.23 4.62 -6.17
C LEU A 244 18.27 5.27 -7.56
N PHE A 245 17.10 5.46 -8.17
CA PHE A 245 16.95 6.00 -9.52
C PHE A 245 16.50 7.47 -9.53
N ASN A 246 16.40 8.12 -8.37
CA ASN A 246 15.99 9.51 -8.26
C ASN A 246 17.22 10.44 -8.27
N PRO A 247 17.46 11.20 -9.37
CA PRO A 247 18.59 12.14 -9.46
C PRO A 247 18.46 13.32 -8.50
N ASP A 248 17.23 13.68 -8.09
CA ASP A 248 16.94 14.82 -7.21
C ASP A 248 16.95 14.45 -5.72
N LYS A 249 17.69 13.44 -5.32
CA LYS A 249 17.80 13.01 -3.92
C LYS A 249 18.34 14.16 -3.07
N LYS A 250 17.43 14.95 -2.48
CA LYS A 250 17.81 15.97 -1.50
C LYS A 250 18.57 15.28 -0.37
N PRO A 251 19.80 15.70 -0.07
CA PRO A 251 20.54 15.16 1.05
C PRO A 251 19.67 15.32 2.31
N ASN A 252 19.63 14.27 3.16
CA ASN A 252 18.82 14.28 4.37
C ASN A 252 19.05 15.57 5.14
N ALA A 253 17.98 16.30 5.44
CA ALA A 253 18.03 17.60 6.14
C ALA A 253 18.81 17.52 7.48
N ALA A 254 18.89 16.33 8.10
CA ALA A 254 19.73 16.06 9.25
C ALA A 254 21.23 16.26 8.97
N ASN A 255 21.72 15.75 7.82
CA ASN A 255 23.12 15.88 7.43
C ASN A 255 23.49 17.31 6.97
N ILE A 256 22.50 18.08 6.47
CA ILE A 256 22.70 19.48 6.11
C ILE A 256 22.81 20.35 7.36
N LYS A 257 21.96 20.10 8.38
CA LYS A 257 22.05 20.81 9.65
C LYS A 257 23.40 20.58 10.34
N GLU A 258 23.89 19.36 10.33
CA GLU A 258 25.17 19.02 10.96
C GLU A 258 26.35 19.68 10.22
N LYS A 259 26.39 19.66 8.89
CA LYS A 259 27.46 20.33 8.11
C LYS A 259 27.44 21.85 8.22
N VAL A 260 26.29 22.49 8.32
CA VAL A 260 26.18 23.95 8.45
C VAL A 260 26.56 24.43 9.86
N PHE A 261 26.28 23.64 10.90
CA PHE A 261 26.60 24.00 12.28
C PHE A 261 28.07 23.80 12.67
N TYR A 262 28.81 22.91 12.00
CA TYR A 262 30.21 22.63 12.36
C TYR A 262 31.22 23.62 11.82
N ASN A 263 30.82 24.56 10.97
CA ASN A 263 31.79 25.50 10.32
C ASN A 263 31.67 26.96 10.80
N THR A 264 31.14 27.18 12.00
CA THR A 264 31.01 28.57 12.55
C THR A 264 32.26 29.10 13.24
N ALA A 265 33.41 28.40 13.12
CA ALA A 265 34.70 28.87 13.63
C ALA A 265 34.62 29.47 15.06
N GLY A 266 33.84 28.83 15.96
CA GLY A 266 33.69 29.26 17.35
C GLY A 266 32.79 30.47 17.59
N ARG A 267 32.11 30.99 16.57
CA ARG A 267 31.13 32.08 16.73
C ARG A 267 29.82 31.50 17.29
N LYS A 268 29.35 32.07 18.42
CA LYS A 268 28.03 31.71 19.00
C LYS A 268 26.91 31.95 17.99
N PRO A 269 25.94 31.06 17.89
CA PRO A 269 24.84 31.26 16.96
C PRO A 269 24.12 32.58 17.24
N TYR A 270 23.72 33.26 16.15
CA TYR A 270 23.00 34.54 16.22
C TYR A 270 21.76 34.40 17.07
N LYS A 271 21.71 35.11 18.19
CA LYS A 271 20.54 35.20 19.04
C LYS A 271 19.54 36.13 18.34
N LYS A 272 18.43 35.60 17.86
CA LYS A 272 17.38 36.40 17.22
C LYS A 272 16.84 37.39 18.25
N THR A 273 17.29 38.62 18.17
CA THR A 273 16.73 39.70 18.98
C THR A 273 15.46 40.22 18.32
N PRO A 274 14.34 40.35 19.05
CA PRO A 274 13.11 40.88 18.49
C PRO A 274 13.34 42.30 17.92
N ASN A 275 12.78 42.59 16.74
CA ASN A 275 12.75 43.96 16.22
C ASN A 275 11.95 44.84 17.17
N ILE A 276 12.55 45.97 17.59
CA ILE A 276 11.89 46.98 18.41
C ILE A 276 11.10 47.86 17.44
N THR A 277 9.78 47.83 17.53
CA THR A 277 8.89 48.72 16.77
C THR A 277 8.28 49.72 17.71
N PRO A 278 8.06 50.99 17.29
CA PRO A 278 7.39 52.01 18.13
C PRO A 278 6.06 51.49 18.72
N GLN A 279 5.27 50.76 17.92
CA GLN A 279 4.01 50.19 18.38
C GLN A 279 4.20 49.20 19.54
N ARG A 280 5.26 48.38 19.52
CA ARG A 280 5.54 47.43 20.60
C ARG A 280 6.01 48.12 21.88
N VAL A 281 6.71 49.23 21.75
CA VAL A 281 7.11 50.09 22.90
C VAL A 281 5.88 50.71 23.51
N ASP A 282 4.95 51.28 22.70
CA ASP A 282 3.70 51.87 23.17
C ASP A 282 2.83 50.86 23.89
N GLU A 283 2.68 49.63 23.36
CA GLU A 283 1.93 48.56 24.05
C GLU A 283 2.49 48.25 25.44
N ILE A 284 3.85 48.26 25.58
CA ILE A 284 4.49 47.99 26.87
C ILE A 284 4.31 49.17 27.81
N LEU A 285 4.37 50.41 27.31
CA LEU A 285 4.11 51.63 28.10
C LEU A 285 2.65 51.68 28.60
N ASP A 286 1.71 51.32 27.74
CA ASP A 286 0.30 51.21 28.13
C ASP A 286 0.09 50.13 29.21
N LYS A 287 0.81 49.02 29.12
CA LYS A 287 0.76 48.00 30.15
C LYS A 287 1.32 48.47 31.48
N ILE A 288 2.37 49.30 31.47
CA ILE A 288 2.93 49.95 32.66
C ILE A 288 1.88 50.89 33.29
N ASN A 289 1.22 51.70 32.46
CA ASN A 289 0.20 52.65 32.95
C ASN A 289 -1.02 51.93 33.58
N GLN A 290 -1.42 50.77 33.01
CA GLN A 290 -2.59 50.04 33.50
C GLN A 290 -2.27 49.10 34.68
N LYS A 291 -1.10 48.45 34.72
CA LYS A 291 -0.81 47.36 35.66
C LYS A 291 0.41 47.61 36.52
N GLY A 292 1.24 48.60 36.17
CA GLY A 292 2.52 48.87 36.84
C GLY A 292 3.73 48.10 36.27
N TYR A 293 4.88 48.67 36.49
CA TYR A 293 6.19 48.15 35.98
C TYR A 293 6.54 46.73 36.46
N HIS A 294 6.04 46.35 37.63
CA HIS A 294 6.29 45.02 38.22
C HIS A 294 5.65 43.85 37.45
N PHE A 295 4.65 44.12 36.62
CA PHE A 295 3.96 43.12 35.82
C PHE A 295 4.58 42.89 34.44
N LEU A 296 5.70 43.53 34.12
CA LEU A 296 6.43 43.31 32.89
C LEU A 296 7.27 42.04 32.97
N THR A 297 7.26 41.28 31.89
CA THR A 297 8.18 40.14 31.70
C THR A 297 9.63 40.64 31.51
N ASP A 298 10.60 39.78 31.74
CA ASP A 298 12.01 40.15 31.54
C ASP A 298 12.32 40.47 30.06
N GLU A 299 11.58 39.89 29.12
CA GLU A 299 11.66 40.24 27.70
C GLU A 299 11.15 41.67 27.43
N GLU A 300 10.01 42.03 28.02
CA GLU A 300 9.41 43.38 27.88
C GLU A 300 10.33 44.47 28.51
N LYS A 301 10.96 44.19 29.65
CA LYS A 301 11.95 45.06 30.27
C LYS A 301 13.17 45.27 29.41
N ASN A 302 13.64 44.19 28.76
CA ASN A 302 14.80 44.25 27.83
C ASN A 302 14.46 45.07 26.56
N ILE A 303 13.23 44.98 26.06
CA ILE A 303 12.75 45.77 24.90
C ILE A 303 12.76 47.26 25.27
N LEU A 304 12.24 47.66 26.42
CA LEU A 304 12.24 49.03 26.87
C LEU A 304 13.66 49.57 27.07
N LYS A 305 14.56 48.80 27.67
CA LYS A 305 15.93 49.20 27.89
C LYS A 305 16.63 49.45 26.55
N ARG A 306 16.47 48.57 25.58
CA ARG A 306 17.03 48.74 24.25
C ARG A 306 16.39 49.91 23.48
N ALA A 307 15.08 50.12 23.60
CA ALA A 307 14.41 51.25 22.99
C ALA A 307 14.95 52.57 23.51
N ALA A 308 15.30 52.68 24.81
CA ALA A 308 15.92 53.84 25.41
C ALA A 308 17.39 54.05 25.00
N GLU A 309 18.13 52.96 24.60
CA GLU A 309 19.50 53.00 24.11
C GLU A 309 19.57 53.33 22.59
N GLU A 310 18.50 53.07 21.82
CA GLU A 310 18.43 53.29 20.37
C GLU A 310 17.73 54.63 19.99
N ASP A 311 17.43 55.51 20.94
CA ASP A 311 16.77 56.84 20.75
C ASP A 311 15.50 56.80 19.85
N LEU A 312 14.66 55.79 20.05
CA LEU A 312 13.38 55.62 19.36
C LEU A 312 12.24 56.29 20.12
#